data_d9d81dd38a4c6007a4c851a5b94fb570
#
_entry.id   d9d81dd38a4c6007a4c851a5b94fb570
#
_cell.length_a   1.000
_cell.length_b   1.000
_cell.length_c   1.000
_cell.angle_alpha   90.00
_cell.angle_beta   90.00
_cell.angle_gamma   90.00
#
_symmetry.space_group_name_H-M   'P 1'
#
loop_
_entity.id
_entity.type
_entity.pdbx_description
1 polymer ?
#
loop_
_entity_poly.entity_id
_entity_poly.type
_entity_poly.pdbx_seq_one_letter_code
_entity_poly.pdbx_strand_id
1 'polypeptide(L)'
;DIPKEHRITPDQPDTVFMDAAAVPQQAAAVTEPQQPIPIRPIELTATDTAGKVKEITAQLEAGVKDLFNSERYQDYLKAMSKFHDYSLNNTLLIVMQKPDASLVAGFNKWRDEFERHVKRGEKGIKILAPAPYKIKKELEKLDPDGKPIIGEDGKPVTEQKEITVPAFKVVSVFDVSQTDGKEIPDIAVDSLTG
;
A
#
# COMPACT_ATOMS: atom_id res chain seq x y z
N ASP A 1 52.39 -10.99 -72.44
CA ASP A 1 51.16 -11.48 -73.10
C ASP A 1 49.97 -11.34 -72.20
N ILE A 2 49.19 -10.36 -72.50
CA ILE A 2 47.92 -10.09 -71.88
C ILE A 2 46.81 -10.50 -72.82
N PRO A 3 45.80 -11.19 -72.41
CA PRO A 3 44.52 -11.12 -73.04
C PRO A 3 43.43 -10.47 -72.22
N LYS A 4 43.04 -9.32 -72.70
CA LYS A 4 41.69 -8.78 -73.00
C LYS A 4 40.52 -9.12 -72.02
N GLU A 5 40.09 -8.09 -71.40
CA GLU A 5 38.73 -7.57 -71.21
C GLU A 5 37.58 -8.56 -71.33
N HIS A 6 36.92 -8.82 -70.25
CA HIS A 6 35.51 -9.16 -70.24
C HIS A 6 34.70 -8.02 -69.56
N ARG A 7 33.97 -7.38 -70.46
CA ARG A 7 33.02 -6.32 -70.20
C ARG A 7 31.85 -6.93 -69.37
N ILE A 8 31.71 -6.56 -68.16
CA ILE A 8 30.56 -6.94 -67.37
C ILE A 8 29.48 -5.90 -67.62
N THR A 9 28.40 -6.28 -68.22
CA THR A 9 27.16 -5.53 -68.31
C THR A 9 26.49 -5.57 -66.92
N PRO A 10 25.95 -4.44 -66.45
CA PRO A 10 25.21 -4.47 -65.20
C PRO A 10 23.88 -5.16 -65.44
N ASP A 11 23.75 -6.36 -64.86
CA ASP A 11 22.49 -7.07 -64.79
C ASP A 11 21.68 -6.50 -63.60
N GLN A 12 20.39 -6.43 -63.81
CA GLN A 12 19.43 -5.79 -62.90
C GLN A 12 19.37 -6.50 -61.54
N PRO A 13 19.10 -5.76 -60.43
CA PRO A 13 18.84 -6.42 -59.17
C PRO A 13 17.46 -7.10 -59.21
N ASP A 14 17.46 -8.40 -59.07
CA ASP A 14 16.28 -9.18 -58.74
C ASP A 14 15.70 -8.68 -57.42
N THR A 15 14.62 -7.94 -57.51
CA THR A 15 13.77 -7.61 -56.39
C THR A 15 13.10 -8.88 -55.88
N VAL A 16 13.78 -9.61 -55.02
CA VAL A 16 13.11 -10.61 -54.17
C VAL A 16 12.26 -9.84 -53.19
N PHE A 17 10.97 -9.73 -53.50
CA PHE A 17 9.97 -9.36 -52.52
C PHE A 17 9.99 -10.45 -51.45
N MET A 18 10.71 -10.19 -50.36
CA MET A 18 10.48 -10.93 -49.13
C MET A 18 9.07 -10.59 -48.65
N ASP A 19 8.22 -11.59 -48.76
CA ASP A 19 6.91 -11.63 -48.13
C ASP A 19 7.06 -11.19 -46.70
N ALA A 20 6.51 -10.02 -46.36
CA ALA A 20 6.44 -9.55 -45.00
C ALA A 20 5.56 -10.55 -44.24
N ALA A 21 6.24 -11.50 -43.60
CA ALA A 21 5.59 -12.38 -42.63
C ALA A 21 4.75 -11.50 -41.72
N ALA A 22 3.44 -11.64 -41.82
CA ALA A 22 2.46 -10.98 -40.96
C ALA A 22 2.85 -11.21 -39.52
N VAL A 23 3.32 -10.16 -38.85
CA VAL A 23 3.38 -10.09 -37.39
C VAL A 23 1.97 -10.39 -36.95
N PRO A 24 1.72 -11.45 -36.14
CA PRO A 24 0.39 -11.66 -35.61
C PRO A 24 0.04 -10.42 -34.78
N GLN A 25 -0.89 -9.61 -35.28
CA GLN A 25 -1.57 -8.64 -34.48
C GLN A 25 -2.13 -9.42 -33.29
N GLN A 26 -1.49 -9.24 -32.13
CA GLN A 26 -2.09 -9.64 -30.87
C GLN A 26 -3.49 -9.02 -30.87
N ALA A 27 -4.48 -9.88 -31.02
CA ALA A 27 -5.86 -9.52 -30.89
C ALA A 27 -5.99 -8.68 -29.61
N ALA A 28 -6.49 -7.46 -29.75
CA ALA A 28 -6.85 -6.62 -28.63
C ALA A 28 -7.66 -7.51 -27.68
N ALA A 29 -7.08 -7.78 -26.52
CA ALA A 29 -7.77 -8.54 -25.48
C ALA A 29 -9.09 -7.83 -25.26
N VAL A 30 -10.17 -8.51 -25.61
CA VAL A 30 -11.53 -8.09 -25.29
C VAL A 30 -11.52 -7.97 -23.77
N THR A 31 -11.51 -6.74 -23.28
CA THR A 31 -11.56 -6.48 -21.85
C THR A 31 -12.95 -6.90 -21.41
N GLU A 32 -13.08 -8.12 -20.91
CA GLU A 32 -14.30 -8.54 -20.22
C GLU A 32 -14.65 -7.46 -19.18
N PRO A 33 -15.93 -7.11 -18.99
CA PRO A 33 -16.33 -6.13 -18.00
C PRO A 33 -15.79 -6.57 -16.63
N GLN A 34 -14.80 -5.84 -16.14
CA GLN A 34 -14.13 -6.16 -14.88
C GLN A 34 -15.18 -6.14 -13.78
N GLN A 35 -15.42 -7.29 -13.18
CA GLN A 35 -16.34 -7.37 -12.03
C GLN A 35 -15.75 -6.53 -10.89
N PRO A 36 -16.54 -5.72 -10.18
CA PRO A 36 -16.04 -4.87 -9.11
C PRO A 36 -15.34 -5.70 -8.02
N ILE A 37 -14.29 -5.12 -7.43
CA ILE A 37 -13.61 -5.72 -6.28
C ILE A 37 -14.63 -5.93 -5.16
N PRO A 38 -14.77 -7.14 -4.58
CA PRO A 38 -15.74 -7.38 -3.53
C PRO A 38 -15.40 -6.59 -2.27
N ILE A 39 -16.38 -5.88 -1.73
CA ILE A 39 -16.24 -5.17 -0.46
C ILE A 39 -16.19 -6.19 0.68
N ARG A 40 -15.16 -6.08 1.52
CA ARG A 40 -14.97 -6.92 2.72
C ARG A 40 -14.95 -6.05 3.97
N PRO A 41 -16.08 -5.83 4.63
CA PRO A 41 -16.11 -5.06 5.87
C PRO A 41 -15.25 -5.74 6.94
N ILE A 42 -14.51 -4.93 7.69
CA ILE A 42 -13.77 -5.41 8.86
C ILE A 42 -14.70 -5.39 10.06
N GLU A 43 -14.98 -6.55 10.60
CA GLU A 43 -15.82 -6.72 11.80
C GLU A 43 -14.91 -6.95 13.02
N LEU A 44 -15.11 -6.14 14.06
CA LEU A 44 -14.37 -6.23 15.32
C LEU A 44 -15.34 -6.50 16.45
N THR A 45 -15.14 -7.63 17.13
CA THR A 45 -15.95 -8.08 18.26
C THR A 45 -15.25 -7.81 19.60
N ALA A 46 -13.92 -7.77 19.60
CA ALA A 46 -13.13 -7.48 20.77
C ALA A 46 -13.43 -6.08 21.31
N THR A 47 -13.48 -5.94 22.63
CA THR A 47 -13.69 -4.65 23.31
C THR A 47 -12.38 -3.93 23.60
N ASP A 48 -11.32 -4.68 23.87
CA ASP A 48 -10.00 -4.16 24.19
C ASP A 48 -9.15 -3.88 22.93
N THR A 49 -8.11 -3.04 23.12
CA THR A 49 -7.25 -2.60 22.01
C THR A 49 -6.45 -3.76 21.40
N ALA A 50 -5.90 -4.65 22.23
CA ALA A 50 -5.06 -5.76 21.76
C ALA A 50 -5.89 -6.77 20.95
N GLY A 51 -7.09 -7.09 21.45
CA GLY A 51 -8.04 -7.95 20.75
C GLY A 51 -8.44 -7.38 19.40
N LYS A 52 -8.77 -6.07 19.32
CA LYS A 52 -9.09 -5.41 18.04
C LYS A 52 -7.93 -5.45 17.05
N VAL A 53 -6.70 -5.23 17.51
CA VAL A 53 -5.51 -5.33 16.65
C VAL A 53 -5.33 -6.76 16.14
N LYS A 54 -5.52 -7.77 16.99
CA LYS A 54 -5.44 -9.19 16.61
C LYS A 54 -6.51 -9.55 15.56
N GLU A 55 -7.75 -9.13 15.78
CA GLU A 55 -8.86 -9.40 14.86
C GLU A 55 -8.63 -8.76 13.48
N ILE A 56 -8.24 -7.48 13.42
CA ILE A 56 -8.00 -6.79 12.14
C ILE A 56 -6.81 -7.39 11.40
N THR A 57 -5.76 -7.82 12.11
CA THR A 57 -4.59 -8.47 11.52
C THR A 57 -4.98 -9.83 10.90
N ALA A 58 -5.76 -10.64 11.60
CA ALA A 58 -6.24 -11.91 11.08
C ALA A 58 -7.11 -11.75 9.83
N GLN A 59 -7.99 -10.74 9.82
CA GLN A 59 -8.83 -10.44 8.65
C GLN A 59 -8.00 -9.90 7.48
N LEU A 60 -6.96 -9.10 7.74
CA LEU A 60 -6.00 -8.66 6.74
C LEU A 60 -5.25 -9.85 6.12
N GLU A 61 -4.73 -10.76 6.93
CA GLU A 61 -4.02 -11.97 6.45
C GLU A 61 -4.92 -12.85 5.56
N ALA A 62 -6.18 -13.04 5.95
CA ALA A 62 -7.14 -13.75 5.14
C ALA A 62 -7.40 -13.04 3.80
N GLY A 63 -7.57 -11.72 3.83
CA GLY A 63 -7.77 -10.91 2.63
C GLY A 63 -6.57 -10.94 1.68
N VAL A 64 -5.35 -10.92 2.22
CA VAL A 64 -4.11 -11.02 1.45
C VAL A 64 -4.02 -12.36 0.72
N LYS A 65 -4.32 -13.47 1.39
CA LYS A 65 -4.32 -14.81 0.76
C LYS A 65 -5.29 -14.88 -0.41
N ASP A 66 -6.49 -14.34 -0.23
CA ASP A 66 -7.50 -14.33 -1.29
C ASP A 66 -7.10 -13.41 -2.46
N LEU A 67 -6.41 -12.31 -2.16
CA LEU A 67 -5.89 -11.38 -3.15
C LEU A 67 -4.88 -12.08 -4.09
N PHE A 68 -3.88 -12.75 -3.53
CA PHE A 68 -2.84 -13.44 -4.31
C PHE A 68 -3.39 -14.64 -5.10
N ASN A 69 -4.50 -15.23 -4.68
CA ASN A 69 -5.16 -16.33 -5.38
C ASN A 69 -6.21 -15.85 -6.40
N SER A 70 -6.42 -14.54 -6.55
CA SER A 70 -7.45 -14.00 -7.43
C SER A 70 -6.88 -13.52 -8.76
N GLU A 71 -7.65 -13.66 -9.84
CA GLU A 71 -7.36 -13.07 -11.15
C GLU A 71 -7.39 -11.53 -11.13
N ARG A 72 -7.82 -10.93 -10.00
CA ARG A 72 -8.00 -9.49 -9.78
C ARG A 72 -6.81 -8.80 -9.13
N TYR A 73 -5.68 -9.46 -9.04
CA TYR A 73 -4.47 -8.89 -8.43
C TYR A 73 -4.08 -7.53 -9.03
N GLN A 74 -4.22 -7.37 -10.34
CA GLN A 74 -3.91 -6.11 -11.03
C GLN A 74 -4.86 -4.96 -10.63
N ASP A 75 -6.14 -5.26 -10.40
CA ASP A 75 -7.12 -4.26 -9.98
C ASP A 75 -6.83 -3.75 -8.57
N TYR A 76 -6.41 -4.65 -7.68
CA TYR A 76 -5.92 -4.28 -6.37
C TYR A 76 -4.67 -3.42 -6.43
N LEU A 77 -3.69 -3.74 -7.28
CA LEU A 77 -2.49 -2.92 -7.45
C LEU A 77 -2.83 -1.51 -7.95
N LYS A 78 -3.74 -1.37 -8.91
CA LYS A 78 -4.23 -0.07 -9.38
C LYS A 78 -4.93 0.73 -8.28
N ALA A 79 -5.78 0.06 -7.47
CA ALA A 79 -6.44 0.71 -6.36
C ALA A 79 -5.44 1.14 -5.28
N MET A 80 -4.45 0.30 -5.00
CA MET A 80 -3.41 0.57 -3.99
C MET A 80 -2.47 1.71 -4.37
N SER A 81 -2.21 1.93 -5.65
CA SER A 81 -1.34 3.01 -6.12
C SER A 81 -1.83 4.43 -5.77
N LYS A 82 -3.09 4.58 -5.36
CA LYS A 82 -3.69 5.85 -4.93
C LYS A 82 -3.29 6.27 -3.51
N PHE A 83 -2.73 5.36 -2.70
CA PHE A 83 -2.55 5.56 -1.26
C PHE A 83 -1.07 5.55 -0.84
N HIS A 84 -0.26 6.47 -1.40
CA HIS A 84 1.18 6.53 -1.13
C HIS A 84 1.53 6.87 0.32
N ASP A 85 0.66 7.61 1.02
CA ASP A 85 0.89 8.05 2.41
C ASP A 85 0.56 6.97 3.45
N TYR A 86 0.03 5.83 3.01
CA TYR A 86 -0.33 4.73 3.88
C TYR A 86 0.65 3.57 3.76
N SER A 87 0.89 2.87 4.87
CA SER A 87 1.65 1.61 4.81
C SER A 87 0.92 0.59 3.95
N LEU A 88 1.66 -0.37 3.37
CA LEU A 88 1.08 -1.44 2.55
C LEU A 88 -0.12 -2.13 3.24
N ASN A 89 0.02 -2.46 4.53
CA ASN A 89 -1.06 -3.09 5.30
C ASN A 89 -2.31 -2.20 5.39
N ASN A 90 -2.14 -0.91 5.62
CA ASN A 90 -3.27 0.02 5.68
C ASN A 90 -3.89 0.26 4.30
N THR A 91 -3.08 0.32 3.25
CA THR A 91 -3.56 0.41 1.87
C THR A 91 -4.44 -0.80 1.52
N LEU A 92 -4.00 -2.01 1.88
CA LEU A 92 -4.81 -3.23 1.70
C LEU A 92 -6.10 -3.18 2.51
N LEU A 93 -6.05 -2.77 3.78
CA LEU A 93 -7.24 -2.60 4.61
C LEU A 93 -8.24 -1.59 4.02
N ILE A 94 -7.75 -0.49 3.44
CA ILE A 94 -8.60 0.52 2.78
C ILE A 94 -9.28 -0.12 1.57
N VAL A 95 -8.50 -0.71 0.66
CA VAL A 95 -9.03 -1.26 -0.60
C VAL A 95 -9.96 -2.44 -0.37
N MET A 96 -9.73 -3.27 0.63
CA MET A 96 -10.63 -4.37 1.01
C MET A 96 -12.00 -3.85 1.47
N GLN A 97 -12.03 -2.77 2.25
CA GLN A 97 -13.27 -2.21 2.81
C GLN A 97 -13.98 -1.25 1.85
N LYS A 98 -13.21 -0.50 1.05
CA LYS A 98 -13.73 0.50 0.11
C LYS A 98 -12.83 0.57 -1.14
N PRO A 99 -13.04 -0.32 -2.12
CA PRO A 99 -12.21 -0.41 -3.33
C PRO A 99 -12.25 0.84 -4.21
N ASP A 100 -13.34 1.59 -4.15
CA ASP A 100 -13.57 2.84 -4.88
C ASP A 100 -13.02 4.08 -4.15
N ALA A 101 -12.40 3.91 -2.97
CA ALA A 101 -11.82 5.03 -2.23
C ALA A 101 -10.77 5.77 -3.08
N SER A 102 -10.74 7.10 -2.94
CA SER A 102 -9.84 7.98 -3.69
C SER A 102 -8.95 8.83 -2.79
N LEU A 103 -9.50 9.43 -1.76
CA LEU A 103 -8.79 10.25 -0.78
C LEU A 103 -9.32 9.93 0.62
N VAL A 104 -8.45 9.41 1.48
CA VAL A 104 -8.83 8.91 2.79
C VAL A 104 -8.12 9.70 3.88
N ALA A 105 -8.87 10.13 4.90
CA ALA A 105 -8.31 10.84 6.04
C ALA A 105 -9.09 10.56 7.34
N GLY A 106 -8.47 10.86 8.48
CA GLY A 106 -9.12 10.79 9.79
C GLY A 106 -10.18 11.87 9.97
N PHE A 107 -11.15 11.62 10.88
CA PHE A 107 -12.26 12.52 11.16
C PHE A 107 -11.82 13.97 11.46
N ASN A 108 -10.82 14.14 12.32
CA ASN A 108 -10.32 15.46 12.67
C ASN A 108 -9.61 16.14 11.49
N LYS A 109 -8.87 15.38 10.66
CA LYS A 109 -8.20 15.92 9.50
C LYS A 109 -9.20 16.42 8.46
N TRP A 110 -10.32 15.73 8.27
CA TRP A 110 -11.41 16.21 7.42
C TRP A 110 -11.95 17.55 7.90
N ARG A 111 -12.18 17.69 9.21
CA ARG A 111 -12.71 18.92 9.82
C ARG A 111 -11.71 20.07 9.79
N ASP A 112 -10.48 19.82 10.23
CA ASP A 112 -9.52 20.88 10.60
C ASP A 112 -8.66 21.33 9.40
N GLU A 113 -8.32 20.41 8.47
CA GLU A 113 -7.46 20.71 7.34
C GLU A 113 -8.27 20.88 6.03
N PHE A 114 -9.28 20.04 5.81
CA PHE A 114 -10.07 20.04 4.58
C PHE A 114 -11.36 20.86 4.66
N GLU A 115 -11.73 21.38 5.84
CA GLU A 115 -12.99 22.11 6.07
C GLU A 115 -14.22 21.29 5.63
N ARG A 116 -14.17 19.95 5.90
CA ARG A 116 -15.20 18.99 5.54
C ARG A 116 -15.66 18.22 6.78
N HIS A 117 -16.85 17.70 6.73
CA HIS A 117 -17.39 16.86 7.80
C HIS A 117 -17.85 15.51 7.27
N VAL A 118 -17.69 14.48 8.09
CA VAL A 118 -18.16 13.13 7.75
C VAL A 118 -19.69 13.13 7.82
N LYS A 119 -20.33 12.60 6.80
CA LYS A 119 -21.79 12.47 6.71
C LYS A 119 -22.34 11.61 7.84
N ARG A 120 -23.53 11.92 8.30
CA ARG A 120 -24.19 11.16 9.36
C ARG A 120 -24.50 9.74 8.89
N GLY A 121 -24.13 8.74 9.72
CA GLY A 121 -24.38 7.32 9.41
C GLY A 121 -23.27 6.62 8.64
N GLU A 122 -22.26 7.34 8.16
CA GLU A 122 -21.13 6.73 7.46
C GLU A 122 -20.32 5.81 8.37
N LYS A 123 -19.92 4.66 7.82
CA LYS A 123 -19.07 3.69 8.52
C LYS A 123 -17.62 3.94 8.15
N GLY A 124 -16.79 4.23 9.17
CA GLY A 124 -15.36 4.46 8.94
C GLY A 124 -14.63 3.19 8.52
N ILE A 125 -13.66 3.37 7.63
CA ILE A 125 -12.70 2.35 7.19
C ILE A 125 -11.74 2.10 8.35
N LYS A 126 -11.58 0.84 8.78
CA LYS A 126 -10.71 0.46 9.89
C LYS A 126 -9.28 0.28 9.42
N ILE A 127 -8.34 0.97 10.08
CA ILE A 127 -6.91 0.86 9.81
C ILE A 127 -6.11 0.74 11.11
N LEU A 128 -4.82 0.40 11.00
CA LEU A 128 -3.87 0.33 12.10
C LEU A 128 -3.11 1.66 12.22
N ALA A 129 -3.17 2.31 13.37
CA ALA A 129 -2.38 3.50 13.67
C ALA A 129 -1.37 3.22 14.78
N PRO A 130 -0.14 3.79 14.72
CA PRO A 130 0.81 3.73 15.81
C PRO A 130 0.22 4.32 17.10
N ALA A 131 0.44 3.65 18.22
CA ALA A 131 0.01 4.08 19.54
C ALA A 131 1.07 3.69 20.59
N PRO A 132 2.32 4.16 20.44
CA PRO A 132 3.38 3.82 21.39
C PRO A 132 3.02 4.30 22.80
N TYR A 133 3.43 3.55 23.81
CA TYR A 133 3.25 3.91 25.20
C TYR A 133 4.54 3.75 25.98
N LYS A 134 4.64 4.46 27.10
CA LYS A 134 5.82 4.47 27.95
C LYS A 134 5.60 3.60 29.17
N ILE A 135 6.59 2.78 29.49
CA ILE A 135 6.62 2.00 30.73
C ILE A 135 7.90 2.30 31.51
N LYS A 136 7.82 2.29 32.84
CA LYS A 136 8.99 2.29 33.68
C LYS A 136 9.43 0.84 33.85
N LYS A 137 10.67 0.54 33.49
CA LYS A 137 11.28 -0.77 33.65
C LYS A 137 12.51 -0.64 34.50
N GLU A 138 12.65 -1.52 35.46
CA GLU A 138 13.89 -1.66 36.22
C GLU A 138 14.91 -2.38 35.33
N LEU A 139 16.01 -1.72 35.10
CA LEU A 139 17.14 -2.23 34.30
C LEU A 139 18.38 -2.22 35.18
N GLU A 140 19.24 -3.20 35.00
CA GLU A 140 20.55 -3.22 35.65
C GLU A 140 21.38 -2.03 35.19
N LYS A 141 21.94 -1.30 36.14
CA LYS A 141 22.86 -0.20 35.86
C LYS A 141 24.18 -0.77 35.40
N LEU A 142 24.61 -0.38 34.20
CA LEU A 142 25.85 -0.84 33.60
C LEU A 142 26.96 0.21 33.78
N ASP A 143 28.18 -0.25 33.95
CA ASP A 143 29.39 0.55 33.89
C ASP A 143 29.72 0.95 32.41
N PRO A 144 30.76 1.79 32.17
CA PRO A 144 31.17 2.16 30.82
C PRO A 144 31.61 0.98 29.94
N ASP A 145 31.97 -0.14 30.54
CA ASP A 145 32.38 -1.38 29.86
C ASP A 145 31.18 -2.31 29.58
N GLY A 146 29.95 -1.89 29.96
CA GLY A 146 28.72 -2.65 29.73
C GLY A 146 28.49 -3.79 30.76
N LYS A 147 29.18 -3.80 31.88
CA LYS A 147 29.00 -4.78 32.94
C LYS A 147 28.06 -4.26 34.03
N PRO A 148 27.26 -5.15 34.67
CA PRO A 148 26.41 -4.76 35.78
C PRO A 148 27.19 -4.20 36.95
N ILE A 149 26.80 -3.06 37.48
CA ILE A 149 27.36 -2.50 38.71
C ILE A 149 26.80 -3.31 39.88
N ILE A 150 27.66 -3.90 40.68
CA ILE A 150 27.24 -4.70 41.85
C ILE A 150 27.24 -3.79 43.10
N GLY A 151 26.15 -3.83 43.84
CA GLY A 151 26.01 -3.11 45.11
C GLY A 151 26.76 -3.79 46.24
N GLU A 152 26.77 -3.15 47.44
CA GLU A 152 27.40 -3.65 48.63
C GLU A 152 26.74 -4.97 49.14
N ASP A 153 25.50 -5.23 48.73
CA ASP A 153 24.77 -6.47 49.04
C ASP A 153 25.04 -7.61 48.04
N GLY A 154 25.97 -7.42 47.10
CA GLY A 154 26.35 -8.42 46.08
C GLY A 154 25.34 -8.58 44.96
N LYS A 155 24.31 -7.70 44.86
CA LYS A 155 23.30 -7.73 43.80
C LYS A 155 23.55 -6.64 42.77
N PRO A 156 23.09 -6.81 41.53
CA PRO A 156 23.13 -5.75 40.54
C PRO A 156 22.30 -4.53 41.01
N VAL A 157 22.91 -3.35 40.92
CA VAL A 157 22.19 -2.10 41.16
C VAL A 157 21.22 -1.89 40.02
N THR A 158 19.94 -1.67 40.31
CA THR A 158 18.92 -1.40 39.32
C THR A 158 18.58 0.09 39.29
N GLU A 159 18.24 0.60 38.11
CA GLU A 159 17.67 1.92 37.91
C GLU A 159 16.32 1.83 37.18
N GLN A 160 15.38 2.69 37.53
CA GLN A 160 14.13 2.80 36.79
C GLN A 160 14.33 3.66 35.54
N LYS A 161 14.17 3.03 34.38
CA LYS A 161 14.29 3.70 33.09
C LYS A 161 12.94 3.70 32.37
N GLU A 162 12.57 4.84 31.84
CA GLU A 162 11.39 4.94 30.98
C GLU A 162 11.74 4.46 29.59
N ILE A 163 11.06 3.43 29.14
CA ILE A 163 11.20 2.89 27.79
C ILE A 163 9.90 3.04 27.01
N THR A 164 10.01 3.38 25.73
CA THR A 164 8.87 3.45 24.83
C THR A 164 8.64 2.10 24.18
N VAL A 165 7.46 1.53 24.39
CA VAL A 165 7.04 0.27 23.79
C VAL A 165 6.21 0.58 22.53
N PRO A 166 6.62 0.09 21.35
CA PRO A 166 5.81 0.25 20.16
C PRO A 166 4.51 -0.54 20.29
N ALA A 167 3.41 0.10 19.93
CA ALA A 167 2.10 -0.52 19.91
C ALA A 167 1.25 0.08 18.80
N PHE A 168 0.14 -0.58 18.51
CA PHE A 168 -0.84 -0.15 17.52
C PHE A 168 -2.24 -0.12 18.13
N LYS A 169 -3.10 0.68 17.53
CA LYS A 169 -4.53 0.69 17.79
C LYS A 169 -5.30 0.74 16.48
N VAL A 170 -6.54 0.24 16.51
CA VAL A 170 -7.46 0.39 15.37
C VAL A 170 -8.10 1.78 15.44
N VAL A 171 -8.06 2.48 14.31
CA VAL A 171 -8.72 3.77 14.13
C VAL A 171 -9.63 3.73 12.91
N SER A 172 -10.57 4.68 12.83
CA SER A 172 -11.43 4.86 11.66
C SER A 172 -10.97 6.04 10.85
N VAL A 173 -10.88 5.84 9.54
CA VAL A 173 -10.68 6.89 8.53
C VAL A 173 -11.87 6.88 7.58
N PHE A 174 -12.03 7.94 6.78
CA PHE A 174 -13.17 8.12 5.89
C PHE A 174 -12.66 8.58 4.53
N ASP A 175 -13.29 8.08 3.48
CA ASP A 175 -13.05 8.55 2.12
C ASP A 175 -13.77 9.87 1.85
N VAL A 176 -13.27 10.65 0.90
CA VAL A 176 -13.86 11.92 0.49
C VAL A 176 -15.34 11.79 0.12
N SER A 177 -15.75 10.70 -0.50
CA SER A 177 -17.15 10.43 -0.84
C SER A 177 -18.07 10.28 0.36
N GLN A 178 -17.50 10.01 1.55
CA GLN A 178 -18.19 9.92 2.83
C GLN A 178 -18.26 11.28 3.56
N THR A 179 -17.80 12.35 2.93
CA THR A 179 -17.75 13.69 3.54
C THR A 179 -18.48 14.72 2.72
N ASP A 180 -18.94 15.80 3.38
CA ASP A 180 -19.50 17.00 2.78
C ASP A 180 -18.73 18.23 3.24
N GLY A 181 -18.74 19.30 2.46
CA GLY A 181 -18.12 20.59 2.78
C GLY A 181 -17.37 21.17 1.59
N LYS A 182 -16.26 21.85 1.84
CA LYS A 182 -15.47 22.54 0.83
C LYS A 182 -15.02 21.59 -0.28
N GLU A 183 -15.08 22.04 -1.52
CA GLU A 183 -14.55 21.29 -2.65
C GLU A 183 -13.04 21.08 -2.48
N ILE A 184 -12.60 19.85 -2.73
CA ILE A 184 -11.17 19.53 -2.74
C ILE A 184 -10.69 19.86 -4.15
N PRO A 185 -9.64 20.69 -4.31
CA PRO A 185 -9.06 20.92 -5.62
C PRO A 185 -8.67 19.59 -6.26
N ASP A 186 -9.04 19.38 -7.51
CA ASP A 186 -8.51 18.28 -8.30
C ASP A 186 -6.99 18.44 -8.33
N ILE A 187 -6.32 17.62 -7.56
CA ILE A 187 -4.87 17.45 -7.71
C ILE A 187 -4.75 16.66 -9.01
N ALA A 188 -4.68 17.39 -10.13
CA ALA A 188 -4.28 16.82 -11.39
C ALA A 188 -2.93 16.14 -11.12
N VAL A 189 -2.94 14.81 -11.11
CA VAL A 189 -1.71 14.04 -11.17
C VAL A 189 -1.17 14.37 -12.56
N ASP A 190 -0.28 15.36 -12.63
CA ASP A 190 0.52 15.60 -13.82
C ASP A 190 1.20 14.27 -14.11
N SER A 191 0.70 13.60 -15.13
CA SER A 191 1.36 12.44 -15.70
C SER A 191 2.74 12.93 -16.13
N LEU A 192 3.74 12.54 -15.36
CA LEU A 192 5.14 12.66 -15.77
C LEU A 192 5.30 11.79 -17.02
N THR A 193 4.97 12.40 -18.18
CA THR A 193 5.43 11.93 -19.46
C THR A 193 6.88 12.37 -19.57
N GLY A 194 7.79 11.49 -19.20
CA GLY A 194 9.21 11.53 -19.49
C GLY A 194 9.53 10.53 -20.60
#